data_54ec28efad3740af43b3f7f13f62828f
#
_entry.id   54ec28efad3740af43b3f7f13f62828f
#
_cell.length_a   1.000
_cell.length_b   1.000
_cell.length_c   1.000
_cell.angle_alpha   90.00
_cell.angle_beta   90.00
_cell.angle_gamma   90.00
#
_symmetry.space_group_name_H-M   'P 1'
#
loop_
_entity.id
_entity.type
_entity.pdbx_description
1 polymer ?
#
loop_
_entity_poly.entity_id
_entity_poly.type
_entity_poly.pdbx_seq_one_letter_code
_entity_poly.pdbx_strand_id
1 'polypeptide(L)'
;ITLDPDVQTMDVDLRNNTTKMDYKVTFDWPGMRYNPRDKIVYKWLPSLYYNDRDGYAPGIRIDRSYGEWEKKMYWINYALNKDPLKNKNNFYWSYLNVFKPIHSMQNTSFKLWGFSQPGLQEIGGEIEKKWSKTYRKSPYHVNKAGFYIQPKVDTLRTNLYDPGKLAVVYLKHKIYNNYIDFDSEVSSSVEPYSDWSFNRVT
;
A
#
# COMPACT_ATOMS: atom_id res chain seq x y z
N ILE A 1 -2.70 -26.78 19.94
CA ILE A 1 -1.58 -27.64 19.52
C ILE A 1 -0.53 -26.73 18.92
N THR A 2 0.69 -26.81 19.41
CA THR A 2 1.84 -26.10 18.88
C THR A 2 2.82 -27.14 18.34
N LEU A 3 3.20 -27.02 17.09
CA LEU A 3 4.29 -27.77 16.48
C LEU A 3 5.57 -26.97 16.68
N ASP A 4 6.67 -27.62 17.03
CA ASP A 4 7.97 -26.98 17.28
C ASP A 4 7.91 -25.79 18.28
N PRO A 5 7.51 -26.03 19.54
CA PRO A 5 7.31 -24.96 20.52
C PRO A 5 8.59 -24.19 20.85
N ASP A 6 9.74 -24.82 20.68
CA ASP A 6 11.07 -24.23 20.96
C ASP A 6 11.70 -23.55 19.73
N VAL A 7 10.97 -23.51 18.60
CA VAL A 7 11.43 -22.90 17.33
C VAL A 7 12.81 -23.43 16.90
N GLN A 8 13.01 -24.72 17.02
CA GLN A 8 14.28 -25.38 16.67
C GLN A 8 14.43 -25.63 15.17
N THR A 9 13.30 -25.62 14.42
CA THR A 9 13.33 -25.74 12.97
C THR A 9 13.56 -24.39 12.31
N MET A 10 14.24 -24.38 11.16
CA MET A 10 14.39 -23.16 10.35
C MET A 10 13.08 -22.82 9.61
N ASP A 11 11.94 -22.93 10.29
CA ASP A 11 10.67 -22.55 9.67
C ASP A 11 10.57 -21.04 9.50
N VAL A 12 10.23 -20.65 8.31
CA VAL A 12 10.10 -19.24 7.93
C VAL A 12 8.70 -18.72 8.26
N ASP A 13 7.68 -19.58 8.23
CA ASP A 13 6.30 -19.22 8.52
C ASP A 13 5.76 -19.91 9.77
N LEU A 14 5.98 -19.32 10.92
CA LEU A 14 5.56 -19.86 12.21
C LEU A 14 4.03 -19.91 12.41
N ARG A 15 3.23 -19.42 11.46
CA ARG A 15 1.76 -19.48 11.52
C ARG A 15 1.22 -20.90 11.39
N ASN A 16 1.94 -21.77 10.69
CA ASN A 16 1.56 -23.18 10.52
C ASN A 16 1.87 -24.02 11.75
N ASN A 17 2.69 -23.52 12.69
CA ASN A 17 3.11 -24.22 13.89
C ASN A 17 2.11 -24.11 15.05
N THR A 18 1.15 -23.22 14.98
CA THR A 18 0.18 -22.99 16.04
C THR A 18 -1.24 -22.81 15.50
N THR A 19 -2.21 -23.30 16.25
CA THR A 19 -3.64 -23.09 15.94
C THR A 19 -4.13 -21.71 16.35
N LYS A 20 -3.38 -20.99 17.19
CA LYS A 20 -3.73 -19.64 17.65
C LYS A 20 -2.48 -18.78 17.65
N MET A 21 -2.51 -17.75 16.81
CA MET A 21 -1.45 -16.75 16.78
C MET A 21 -1.57 -15.78 17.95
N ASP A 22 -0.46 -15.54 18.60
CA ASP A 22 -0.34 -14.45 19.56
C ASP A 22 -0.27 -13.11 18.86
N TYR A 23 -0.70 -12.06 19.56
CA TYR A 23 -0.59 -10.69 19.07
C TYR A 23 0.06 -9.78 20.12
N LYS A 24 0.71 -8.73 19.62
CA LYS A 24 1.32 -7.68 20.43
C LYS A 24 0.79 -6.33 19.96
N VAL A 25 0.29 -5.54 20.91
CA VAL A 25 -0.09 -4.13 20.64
C VAL A 25 0.99 -3.23 21.23
N THR A 26 1.46 -2.27 20.45
CA THR A 26 2.52 -1.36 20.89
C THR A 26 2.36 -0.01 20.23
N PHE A 27 2.92 1.02 20.85
CA PHE A 27 3.07 2.34 20.25
C PHE A 27 4.18 2.29 19.18
N ASP A 28 3.98 2.94 18.02
CA ASP A 28 4.97 3.00 16.94
C ASP A 28 6.01 4.07 17.23
N TRP A 29 6.99 3.73 18.06
CA TRP A 29 8.08 4.65 18.39
C TRP A 29 9.17 4.61 17.32
N PRO A 30 9.72 5.76 16.87
CA PRO A 30 10.88 5.80 16.00
C PRO A 30 12.05 5.01 16.61
N GLY A 31 12.47 3.94 15.97
CA GLY A 31 13.51 3.04 16.47
C GLY A 31 13.03 1.61 16.78
N MET A 32 11.76 1.37 17.01
CA MET A 32 11.22 0.01 17.11
C MET A 32 10.98 -0.60 15.72
N ARG A 33 12.06 -1.03 15.07
CA ARG A 33 12.00 -1.66 13.74
C ARG A 33 11.80 -3.18 13.76
N TYR A 34 11.88 -3.79 14.96
CA TYR A 34 11.78 -5.24 15.06
C TYR A 34 10.34 -5.72 15.01
N ASN A 35 10.04 -6.52 14.01
CA ASN A 35 8.79 -7.27 13.91
C ASN A 35 9.09 -8.74 14.21
N PRO A 36 8.65 -9.30 15.35
CA PRO A 36 8.81 -10.70 15.66
C PRO A 36 8.10 -11.57 14.60
N ARG A 37 8.65 -12.76 14.38
CA ARG A 37 8.09 -13.71 13.39
C ARG A 37 7.05 -14.65 13.99
N ASP A 38 6.97 -14.70 15.31
CA ASP A 38 6.07 -15.54 16.08
C ASP A 38 4.75 -14.87 16.46
N LYS A 39 4.60 -13.55 16.22
CA LYS A 39 3.44 -12.76 16.64
C LYS A 39 2.97 -11.82 15.56
N ILE A 40 1.67 -11.54 15.59
CA ILE A 40 1.09 -10.42 14.86
C ILE A 40 1.32 -9.15 15.70
N VAL A 41 1.92 -8.13 15.11
CA VAL A 41 2.18 -6.86 15.78
C VAL A 41 1.21 -5.80 15.28
N TYR A 42 0.48 -5.20 16.20
CA TYR A 42 -0.29 -3.99 15.97
C TYR A 42 0.46 -2.80 16.55
N LYS A 43 0.85 -1.87 15.70
CA LYS A 43 1.46 -0.61 16.09
C LYS A 43 0.47 0.51 15.86
N TRP A 44 0.35 1.41 16.82
CA TRP A 44 -0.51 2.57 16.67
C TRP A 44 0.28 3.86 16.88
N LEU A 45 -0.14 4.90 16.21
CA LEU A 45 0.46 6.24 16.25
C LEU A 45 -0.64 7.27 16.09
N PRO A 46 -0.71 8.30 16.94
CA PRO A 46 -1.52 9.47 16.65
C PRO A 46 -1.01 10.14 15.38
N SER A 47 -1.91 10.64 14.57
CA SER A 47 -1.58 11.35 13.34
C SER A 47 -2.21 12.74 13.35
N LEU A 48 -1.54 13.68 12.73
CA LEU A 48 -2.06 15.01 12.49
C LEU A 48 -1.79 15.37 11.03
N TYR A 49 -2.86 15.58 10.30
CA TYR A 49 -2.80 16.03 8.92
C TYR A 49 -3.25 17.49 8.86
N TYR A 50 -2.62 18.27 8.01
CA TYR A 50 -3.00 19.66 7.76
C TYR A 50 -3.10 19.91 6.26
N ASN A 51 -4.13 20.62 5.85
CA ASN A 51 -4.22 21.21 4.53
C ASN A 51 -4.93 22.57 4.64
N ASP A 52 -4.62 23.46 3.69
CA ASP A 52 -5.11 24.85 3.72
C ASP A 52 -6.63 24.99 3.56
N ARG A 53 -7.30 23.93 3.12
CA ARG A 53 -8.75 23.94 2.91
C ARG A 53 -9.54 23.55 4.13
N ASP A 54 -9.12 22.46 4.78
CA ASP A 54 -9.89 21.82 5.86
C ASP A 54 -9.22 22.02 7.22
N GLY A 55 -8.05 22.69 7.25
CA GLY A 55 -7.29 22.95 8.45
C GLY A 55 -6.65 21.67 9.02
N TYR A 56 -6.67 21.57 10.33
CA TYR A 56 -6.14 20.43 11.06
C TYR A 56 -7.10 19.24 11.03
N ALA A 57 -6.55 18.08 10.80
CA ALA A 57 -7.27 16.82 10.85
C ALA A 57 -6.51 15.83 11.76
N PRO A 58 -6.77 15.82 13.07
CA PRO A 58 -6.25 14.81 13.96
C PRO A 58 -6.79 13.42 13.60
N GLY A 59 -6.03 12.39 13.94
CA GLY A 59 -6.41 11.03 13.65
C GLY A 59 -5.53 9.99 14.29
N ILE A 60 -5.63 8.78 13.77
CA ILE A 60 -4.87 7.63 14.21
C ILE A 60 -4.40 6.80 13.02
N ARG A 61 -3.19 6.30 13.12
CA ARG A 61 -2.65 5.29 12.23
C ARG A 61 -2.48 3.98 13.01
N ILE A 62 -2.88 2.88 12.38
CA ILE A 62 -2.71 1.53 12.91
C ILE A 62 -2.00 0.71 11.84
N ASP A 63 -0.85 0.16 12.18
CA ASP A 63 -0.10 -0.76 11.34
C ASP A 63 -0.24 -2.18 11.95
N ARG A 64 -0.73 -3.12 11.16
CA ARG A 64 -0.68 -4.56 11.47
C ARG A 64 0.41 -5.18 10.63
N SER A 65 1.31 -5.89 11.24
CA SER A 65 2.38 -6.59 10.54
C SER A 65 2.57 -8.00 11.09
N TYR A 66 3.01 -8.88 10.21
CA TYR A 66 3.50 -10.21 10.54
C TYR A 66 4.84 -10.42 9.82
N GLY A 67 5.93 -10.39 10.57
CA GLY A 67 7.28 -10.42 10.00
C GLY A 67 7.45 -9.38 8.88
N GLU A 68 8.04 -9.83 7.77
CA GLU A 68 8.21 -9.03 6.54
C GLU A 68 7.19 -9.38 5.44
N TRP A 69 6.28 -10.33 5.71
CA TRP A 69 5.42 -10.93 4.68
C TRP A 69 4.05 -10.30 4.57
N GLU A 70 3.53 -9.79 5.67
CA GLU A 70 2.23 -9.15 5.68
C GLU A 70 2.32 -7.82 6.39
N LYS A 71 1.84 -6.77 5.72
CA LYS A 71 1.70 -5.44 6.28
C LYS A 71 0.35 -4.88 5.88
N LYS A 72 -0.45 -4.49 6.89
CA LYS A 72 -1.68 -3.72 6.69
C LYS A 72 -1.53 -2.41 7.43
N MET A 73 -1.85 -1.32 6.76
CA MET A 73 -1.83 0.01 7.35
C MET A 73 -3.20 0.64 7.18
N TYR A 74 -3.71 1.17 8.27
CA TYR A 74 -4.96 1.91 8.33
C TYR A 74 -4.65 3.29 8.87
N TRP A 75 -5.14 4.29 8.19
CA TRP A 75 -4.99 5.68 8.59
C TRP A 75 -6.33 6.39 8.47
N ILE A 76 -6.80 7.01 9.55
CA ILE A 76 -8.06 7.72 9.62
C ILE A 76 -7.83 9.06 10.32
N ASN A 77 -8.24 10.14 9.68
CA ASN A 77 -8.21 11.48 10.21
C ASN A 77 -9.58 12.14 10.08
N TYR A 78 -9.89 13.03 10.99
CA TYR A 78 -11.13 13.81 11.00
C TYR A 78 -10.81 15.30 10.90
N ALA A 79 -11.32 15.98 9.86
CA ALA A 79 -11.12 17.40 9.66
C ALA A 79 -11.95 18.22 10.65
N LEU A 80 -11.28 19.12 11.39
CA LEU A 80 -11.90 19.97 12.41
C LEU A 80 -12.58 21.21 11.82
N ASN A 81 -11.92 21.82 10.84
CA ASN A 81 -12.44 23.02 10.18
C ASN A 81 -12.97 22.67 8.80
N LYS A 82 -14.25 22.42 8.73
CA LYS A 82 -14.90 22.10 7.47
C LYS A 82 -15.54 23.34 6.87
N ASP A 83 -15.24 23.61 5.60
CA ASP A 83 -16.08 24.48 4.78
C ASP A 83 -17.35 23.72 4.39
N PRO A 84 -18.52 24.02 4.99
CA PRO A 84 -19.75 23.26 4.76
C PRO A 84 -20.25 23.33 3.31
N LEU A 85 -19.75 24.28 2.53
CA LEU A 85 -20.15 24.47 1.15
C LEU A 85 -19.39 23.58 0.16
N LYS A 86 -18.24 23.05 0.55
CA LYS A 86 -17.32 22.37 -0.38
C LYS A 86 -17.10 20.89 -0.14
N ASN A 87 -17.36 20.37 1.05
CA ASN A 87 -17.09 18.96 1.33
C ASN A 87 -18.12 18.32 2.27
N LYS A 88 -18.73 17.22 1.84
CA LYS A 88 -19.68 16.46 2.65
C LYS A 88 -18.99 15.46 3.60
N ASN A 89 -17.75 15.11 3.36
CA ASN A 89 -17.01 14.11 4.13
C ASN A 89 -15.88 14.75 4.94
N ASN A 90 -15.94 14.61 6.26
CA ASN A 90 -14.89 15.06 7.18
C ASN A 90 -13.82 14.02 7.41
N PHE A 91 -14.03 12.80 6.96
CA PHE A 91 -13.09 11.70 7.18
C PHE A 91 -12.14 11.58 6.00
N TYR A 92 -10.85 11.56 6.31
CA TYR A 92 -9.79 11.14 5.42
C TYR A 92 -9.32 9.78 5.86
N TRP A 93 -9.17 8.87 4.93
CA TRP A 93 -8.69 7.55 5.24
C TRP A 93 -7.71 7.06 4.20
N SER A 94 -6.79 6.23 4.62
CA SER A 94 -6.00 5.42 3.72
C SER A 94 -5.88 4.00 4.24
N TYR A 95 -5.83 3.07 3.32
CA TYR A 95 -5.62 1.66 3.55
C TYR A 95 -4.53 1.14 2.62
N LEU A 96 -3.62 0.39 3.18
CA LEU A 96 -2.60 -0.32 2.43
C LEU A 96 -2.50 -1.75 2.96
N ASN A 97 -2.56 -2.72 2.08
CA ASN A 97 -2.28 -4.11 2.37
C ASN A 97 -1.19 -4.62 1.43
N VAL A 98 -0.11 -5.11 2.00
CA VAL A 98 0.98 -5.76 1.27
C VAL A 98 1.09 -7.19 1.78
N PHE A 99 1.00 -8.14 0.87
CA PHE A 99 1.11 -9.57 1.15
C PHE A 99 2.15 -10.21 0.24
N LYS A 100 3.08 -10.96 0.84
CA LYS A 100 4.12 -11.71 0.14
C LYS A 100 3.92 -13.19 0.44
N PRO A 101 3.44 -14.00 -0.51
CA PRO A 101 3.31 -15.44 -0.31
C PRO A 101 4.69 -16.09 -0.20
N ILE A 102 4.91 -16.83 0.89
CA ILE A 102 6.23 -17.37 1.22
C ILE A 102 6.48 -18.66 0.44
N HIS A 103 5.46 -19.50 0.32
CA HIS A 103 5.63 -20.86 -0.16
C HIS A 103 5.27 -21.05 -1.64
N SER A 104 4.26 -20.35 -2.14
CA SER A 104 3.69 -20.62 -3.46
C SER A 104 4.25 -19.73 -4.57
N MET A 105 4.66 -18.52 -4.26
CA MET A 105 5.10 -17.52 -5.24
C MET A 105 6.29 -16.73 -4.72
N GLN A 106 7.46 -17.37 -4.67
CA GLN A 106 8.69 -16.71 -4.23
C GLN A 106 8.95 -15.41 -4.99
N ASN A 107 9.43 -14.38 -4.28
CA ASN A 107 9.71 -13.06 -4.83
C ASN A 107 8.51 -12.34 -5.47
N THR A 108 7.29 -12.75 -5.13
CA THR A 108 6.07 -12.08 -5.57
C THR A 108 5.47 -11.32 -4.39
N SER A 109 4.96 -10.13 -4.64
CA SER A 109 4.17 -9.38 -3.67
C SER A 109 2.87 -8.88 -4.29
N PHE A 110 1.82 -8.91 -3.49
CA PHE A 110 0.52 -8.32 -3.81
C PHE A 110 0.34 -7.09 -2.96
N LYS A 111 -0.12 -6.02 -3.58
CA LYS A 111 -0.42 -4.76 -2.93
C LYS A 111 -1.84 -4.34 -3.26
N LEU A 112 -2.62 -4.02 -2.24
CA LEU A 112 -3.93 -3.39 -2.38
C LEU A 112 -3.90 -2.10 -1.60
N TRP A 113 -4.46 -1.04 -2.18
CA TRP A 113 -4.55 0.24 -1.51
C TRP A 113 -5.87 0.92 -1.80
N GLY A 114 -6.22 1.83 -0.93
CA GLY A 114 -7.31 2.75 -1.13
C GLY A 114 -7.10 3.96 -0.25
N PHE A 115 -7.50 5.11 -0.72
CA PHE A 115 -7.50 6.32 0.08
C PHE A 115 -8.61 7.28 -0.35
N SER A 116 -8.98 8.13 0.59
CA SER A 116 -9.84 9.26 0.36
C SER A 116 -9.21 10.49 0.99
N GLN A 117 -8.90 11.46 0.17
CA GLN A 117 -8.38 12.76 0.54
C GLN A 117 -9.26 13.85 -0.07
N PRO A 118 -9.12 15.12 0.35
CA PRO A 118 -9.85 16.21 -0.28
C PRO A 118 -9.61 16.25 -1.78
N GLY A 119 -10.68 16.04 -2.55
CA GLY A 119 -10.64 16.11 -4.01
C GLY A 119 -10.14 14.85 -4.72
N LEU A 120 -9.68 13.81 -4.02
CA LEU A 120 -9.19 12.59 -4.66
C LEU A 120 -9.56 11.35 -3.86
N GLN A 121 -10.18 10.42 -4.54
CA GLN A 121 -10.40 9.05 -4.05
C GLN A 121 -9.75 8.07 -5.00
N GLU A 122 -9.07 7.08 -4.46
CA GLU A 122 -8.43 6.05 -5.27
C GLU A 122 -8.50 4.69 -4.58
N ILE A 123 -8.71 3.67 -5.38
CA ILE A 123 -8.59 2.26 -5.00
C ILE A 123 -7.77 1.57 -6.07
N GLY A 124 -6.80 0.75 -5.66
CA GLY A 124 -5.96 0.06 -6.63
C GLY A 124 -5.39 -1.25 -6.12
N GLY A 125 -4.84 -1.99 -7.05
CA GLY A 125 -4.15 -3.24 -6.81
C GLY A 125 -2.94 -3.41 -7.71
N GLU A 126 -1.88 -4.01 -7.19
CA GLU A 126 -0.64 -4.28 -7.91
C GLU A 126 -0.11 -5.66 -7.54
N ILE A 127 0.36 -6.38 -8.52
CA ILE A 127 1.21 -7.55 -8.36
C ILE A 127 2.62 -7.20 -8.81
N GLU A 128 3.61 -7.51 -7.98
CA GLU A 128 5.02 -7.32 -8.29
C GLU A 128 5.74 -8.66 -8.27
N LYS A 129 6.51 -8.95 -9.29
CA LYS A 129 7.39 -10.12 -9.38
C LYS A 129 8.82 -9.68 -9.58
N LYS A 130 9.70 -10.14 -8.70
CA LYS A 130 11.16 -9.94 -8.81
C LYS A 130 11.80 -11.19 -9.40
N TRP A 131 12.63 -10.98 -10.41
CA TRP A 131 13.41 -12.01 -11.06
C TRP A 131 14.89 -11.75 -10.76
N SER A 132 15.53 -12.65 -10.04
CA SER A 132 16.94 -12.56 -9.73
C SER A 132 17.51 -13.98 -9.72
N LYS A 133 18.73 -14.13 -10.28
CA LYS A 133 19.45 -15.41 -10.20
C LYS A 133 19.96 -15.67 -8.78
N THR A 134 20.13 -14.61 -7.99
CA THR A 134 20.64 -14.73 -6.62
C THR A 134 19.96 -13.66 -5.77
N TYR A 135 19.56 -14.02 -4.55
CA TYR A 135 18.98 -13.09 -3.61
C TYR A 135 19.90 -11.88 -3.35
N ARG A 136 19.37 -10.67 -3.60
CA ARG A 136 20.06 -9.38 -3.44
C ARG A 136 21.26 -9.10 -4.37
N LYS A 137 21.50 -9.88 -5.41
CA LYS A 137 22.54 -9.56 -6.39
C LYS A 137 21.96 -8.92 -7.64
N SER A 138 22.59 -7.87 -8.08
CA SER A 138 22.35 -7.20 -9.37
C SER A 138 22.97 -8.03 -10.53
N PRO A 139 22.41 -8.00 -11.74
CA PRO A 139 21.17 -7.35 -12.10
C PRO A 139 19.92 -8.13 -11.67
N TYR A 140 18.85 -7.42 -11.35
CA TYR A 140 17.56 -8.05 -11.15
C TYR A 140 16.45 -7.29 -11.88
N HIS A 141 15.43 -8.02 -12.29
CA HIS A 141 14.28 -7.49 -12.99
C HIS A 141 13.08 -7.45 -12.06
N VAL A 142 12.28 -6.41 -12.16
CA VAL A 142 11.01 -6.28 -11.45
C VAL A 142 9.91 -6.01 -12.47
N ASN A 143 8.95 -6.91 -12.54
CA ASN A 143 7.73 -6.72 -13.31
C ASN A 143 6.59 -6.37 -12.37
N LYS A 144 5.81 -5.38 -12.73
CA LYS A 144 4.60 -4.98 -12.03
C LYS A 144 3.45 -4.93 -13.00
N ALA A 145 2.32 -5.46 -12.57
CA ALA A 145 1.04 -5.29 -13.25
C ALA A 145 0.03 -4.77 -12.24
N GLY A 146 -0.74 -3.77 -12.59
CA GLY A 146 -1.68 -3.19 -11.65
C GLY A 146 -2.80 -2.43 -12.32
N PHE A 147 -3.71 -2.03 -11.48
CA PHE A 147 -4.82 -1.16 -11.83
C PHE A 147 -5.08 -0.18 -10.70
N TYR A 148 -5.68 0.95 -11.05
CA TYR A 148 -6.31 1.83 -10.08
C TYR A 148 -7.56 2.46 -10.65
N ILE A 149 -8.49 2.79 -9.76
CA ILE A 149 -9.75 3.44 -10.07
C ILE A 149 -9.85 4.68 -9.20
N GLN A 150 -10.09 5.81 -9.82
CA GLN A 150 -10.36 7.09 -9.18
C GLN A 150 -11.84 7.44 -9.45
N PRO A 151 -12.77 7.07 -8.56
CA PRO A 151 -14.20 7.27 -8.79
C PRO A 151 -14.62 8.74 -8.76
N LYS A 152 -13.76 9.58 -8.20
CA LYS A 152 -13.98 11.02 -8.15
C LYS A 152 -12.66 11.75 -8.06
N VAL A 153 -12.40 12.60 -9.04
CA VAL A 153 -11.39 13.65 -9.00
C VAL A 153 -12.16 14.98 -8.96
N ASP A 154 -11.95 15.77 -7.91
CA ASP A 154 -12.69 17.02 -7.69
C ASP A 154 -12.02 18.19 -8.42
N THR A 155 -12.84 19.15 -8.79
CA THR A 155 -12.49 20.38 -9.52
C THR A 155 -11.60 21.38 -8.77
N LEU A 156 -11.23 21.11 -7.52
CA LEU A 156 -10.52 22.06 -6.66
C LEU A 156 -9.10 22.40 -7.09
N ARG A 157 -8.53 21.57 -7.94
CA ARG A 157 -7.24 21.82 -8.58
C ARG A 157 -7.40 21.75 -10.10
N THR A 158 -8.35 22.51 -10.63
CA THR A 158 -8.64 22.57 -12.07
C THR A 158 -7.42 22.89 -12.92
N ASN A 159 -6.39 23.51 -12.36
CA ASN A 159 -5.14 23.79 -13.03
C ASN A 159 -4.19 22.58 -13.11
N LEU A 160 -4.46 21.51 -12.38
CA LEU A 160 -3.60 20.33 -12.29
C LEU A 160 -4.29 19.02 -12.67
N TYR A 161 -5.61 18.95 -12.50
CA TYR A 161 -6.39 17.72 -12.72
C TYR A 161 -7.74 18.06 -13.33
N ASP A 162 -8.09 17.37 -14.41
CA ASP A 162 -9.45 17.41 -14.92
C ASP A 162 -10.39 16.66 -13.98
N PRO A 163 -11.59 17.21 -13.69
CA PRO A 163 -12.57 16.52 -12.85
C PRO A 163 -13.16 15.34 -13.60
N GLY A 164 -13.42 14.25 -12.90
CA GLY A 164 -14.08 13.10 -13.51
C GLY A 164 -13.76 11.78 -12.84
N LYS A 165 -13.98 10.70 -13.57
CA LYS A 165 -13.67 9.33 -13.19
C LYS A 165 -12.54 8.81 -14.05
N LEU A 166 -11.67 8.06 -13.46
CA LEU A 166 -10.53 7.45 -14.15
C LEU A 166 -10.33 6.03 -13.68
N ALA A 167 -10.18 5.10 -14.62
CA ALA A 167 -9.70 3.75 -14.34
C ALA A 167 -8.51 3.48 -15.26
N VAL A 168 -7.44 2.96 -14.71
CA VAL A 168 -6.18 2.73 -15.41
C VAL A 168 -5.70 1.32 -15.13
N VAL A 169 -5.20 0.66 -16.17
CA VAL A 169 -4.37 -0.53 -16.08
C VAL A 169 -2.95 -0.19 -16.52
N TYR A 170 -1.97 -0.80 -15.88
CA TYR A 170 -0.58 -0.54 -16.22
C TYR A 170 0.30 -1.77 -16.09
N LEU A 171 1.36 -1.79 -16.90
CA LEU A 171 2.47 -2.72 -16.81
C LEU A 171 3.76 -1.93 -16.67
N LYS A 172 4.59 -2.31 -15.70
CA LYS A 172 5.90 -1.69 -15.47
C LYS A 172 6.97 -2.76 -15.50
N HIS A 173 8.06 -2.44 -16.13
CA HIS A 173 9.27 -3.26 -16.13
C HIS A 173 10.46 -2.42 -15.68
N LYS A 174 11.15 -2.89 -14.65
CA LYS A 174 12.37 -2.25 -14.15
C LYS A 174 13.52 -3.23 -14.18
N ILE A 175 14.65 -2.75 -14.65
CA ILE A 175 15.93 -3.45 -14.59
C ILE A 175 16.83 -2.66 -13.66
N TYR A 176 17.27 -3.31 -12.61
CA TYR A 176 18.25 -2.74 -11.69
C TYR A 176 19.61 -3.35 -11.97
N ASN A 177 20.55 -2.51 -12.35
CA ASN A 177 21.93 -2.87 -12.53
C ASN A 177 22.81 -1.96 -11.65
N ASN A 178 24.03 -2.40 -11.31
CA ASN A 178 24.96 -1.62 -10.49
C ASN A 178 25.30 -0.24 -11.08
N TYR A 179 25.07 -0.05 -12.38
CA TYR A 179 25.49 1.16 -13.10
C TYR A 179 24.32 1.94 -13.71
N ILE A 180 23.24 1.28 -14.10
CA ILE A 180 22.12 1.90 -14.81
C ILE A 180 20.82 1.23 -14.35
N ASP A 181 19.85 2.04 -13.95
CA ASP A 181 18.50 1.61 -13.72
C ASP A 181 17.66 1.97 -14.96
N PHE A 182 17.00 0.98 -15.53
CA PHE A 182 16.04 1.16 -16.62
C PHE A 182 14.64 0.96 -16.12
N ASP A 183 13.74 1.89 -16.42
CA ASP A 183 12.33 1.86 -16.06
C ASP A 183 11.49 2.08 -17.32
N SER A 184 10.53 1.20 -17.58
CA SER A 184 9.56 1.35 -18.64
C SER A 184 8.15 1.08 -18.12
N GLU A 185 7.21 1.89 -18.57
CA GLU A 185 5.79 1.77 -18.21
C GLU A 185 4.91 1.86 -19.45
N VAL A 186 3.93 0.98 -19.52
CA VAL A 186 2.80 1.07 -20.44
C VAL A 186 1.54 1.17 -19.61
N SER A 187 0.76 2.20 -19.83
CA SER A 187 -0.51 2.41 -19.14
C SER A 187 -1.61 2.84 -20.11
N SER A 188 -2.82 2.44 -19.80
CA SER A 188 -4.02 2.77 -20.60
C SER A 188 -5.21 3.01 -19.70
N SER A 189 -6.05 3.97 -20.08
CA SER A 189 -7.36 4.14 -19.47
C SER A 189 -8.31 3.01 -19.89
N VAL A 190 -9.28 2.71 -19.03
CA VAL A 190 -10.28 1.66 -19.26
C VAL A 190 -11.64 2.32 -19.50
N GLU A 191 -12.12 2.22 -20.72
CA GLU A 191 -13.48 2.64 -21.06
C GLU A 191 -14.49 1.50 -20.76
N PRO A 192 -15.73 1.83 -20.36
CA PRO A 192 -16.37 3.16 -20.23
C PRO A 192 -16.20 3.81 -18.85
N TYR A 193 -15.31 3.31 -18.00
CA TYR A 193 -15.15 3.79 -16.62
C TYR A 193 -14.33 5.08 -16.51
N SER A 194 -13.66 5.48 -17.59
CA SER A 194 -12.85 6.68 -17.63
C SER A 194 -13.52 7.76 -18.42
N ASP A 195 -13.59 8.96 -17.87
CA ASP A 195 -14.06 10.16 -18.60
C ASP A 195 -12.97 10.67 -19.58
N TRP A 196 -11.75 10.14 -19.45
CA TRP A 196 -10.63 10.41 -20.36
C TRP A 196 -10.04 9.13 -20.90
N SER A 197 -9.70 9.14 -22.17
CA SER A 197 -8.96 8.05 -22.79
C SER A 197 -7.51 8.45 -23.03
N PHE A 198 -6.58 7.61 -22.64
CA PHE A 198 -5.17 7.77 -22.95
C PHE A 198 -4.47 6.42 -23.05
N ASN A 199 -3.41 6.41 -23.86
CA ASN A 199 -2.41 5.35 -23.89
C ASN A 199 -1.04 6.01 -23.69
N ARG A 200 -0.27 5.54 -22.76
CA ARG A 200 1.04 6.10 -22.45
C ARG A 200 2.10 5.01 -22.45
N VAL A 201 3.22 5.30 -23.09
CA VAL A 201 4.46 4.51 -23.04
C VAL A 201 5.57 5.46 -22.58
N THR A 202 6.26 5.06 -21.51
CA THR A 202 7.40 5.82 -20.95
C THR A 202 8.58 4.91 -20.67
#